data_4b43f8636b485cca2d6e97f8e329f17d
#
_entry.id   4b43f8636b485cca2d6e97f8e329f17d
#
_cell.length_a   1.000
_cell.length_b   1.000
_cell.length_c   1.000
_cell.angle_alpha   90.00
_cell.angle_beta   90.00
_cell.angle_gamma   90.00
#
_symmetry.space_group_name_H-M   'P 1'
#
loop_
_entity.id
_entity.type
_entity.pdbx_description
1 polymer ?
#
loop_
_entity_poly.entity_id
_entity_poly.type
_entity_poly.pdbx_seq_one_letter_code
_entity_poly.pdbx_strand_id
1 'polypeptide(L)'
;MAEFFHGVRTRQAPTSLVPPANVPSAITMAWGCAPIHRLSQEERANVLPGGIALLFTQEEAAQYMGIDQARDDFNKWGLSEAAFALFVLHKSAPLIFVNLFDPEIHKKNVSSERVNFEDNSATLENSDIIGNFVLTSNGSTNFAEGTDYKLNKNLGIITVIEGSSLENAISVAGANITASYTRAAPELVSVSDAIGGYDIATGNTTGLELVEGAFPAFRLIPTILIAPGFSEDPSIAAILAIKTQRINGVFNAGIALADIPTDKVPRYTNAPKYKNDNNLVSENLYLCWGKARFGERDIHISTQVAGICANVDVANGGIPFASPSNKNLQMQAMVANGEEVALSLTQCNFLNANGIATALNFVGGWKLWGNRTACFPGVTDPKDTFLAHRRLLAWYGNQLVLTWIQRIDFPINLRQIQTVMSSEQINLNTLQAIGVIVGGRIEFREDENSLLDIMNGMVVFHVLMGFAPPNENMTFILEYDPAYLQALFG
;
A
#
# COMPACT_ATOMS: atom_id res chain seq x y z
N MET A 1 33.96 -39.92 41.68
CA MET A 1 35.32 -40.19 41.18
C MET A 1 35.39 -39.70 39.76
N ALA A 2 36.32 -38.80 39.39
CA ALA A 2 36.53 -38.42 38.02
C ALA A 2 37.07 -39.62 37.25
N GLU A 3 36.40 -40.00 36.18
CA GLU A 3 36.82 -41.08 35.28
C GLU A 3 38.16 -40.72 34.63
N PHE A 4 39.17 -41.60 34.77
CA PHE A 4 40.46 -41.40 34.13
C PHE A 4 40.29 -41.51 32.61
N PHE A 5 40.71 -40.48 31.87
CA PHE A 5 40.64 -40.44 30.43
C PHE A 5 41.98 -39.98 29.83
N HIS A 6 42.52 -40.83 28.96
CA HIS A 6 43.73 -40.51 28.20
C HIS A 6 43.36 -40.40 26.72
N GLY A 7 43.28 -39.16 26.19
CA GLY A 7 42.87 -38.89 24.81
C GLY A 7 42.28 -37.47 24.61
N VAL A 8 41.78 -37.20 23.41
CA VAL A 8 41.11 -35.91 23.04
C VAL A 8 39.61 -36.05 23.23
N ARG A 9 39.01 -35.17 24.02
CA ARG A 9 37.55 -35.06 24.15
C ARG A 9 37.08 -33.81 23.48
N THR A 10 36.00 -33.87 22.71
CA THR A 10 35.26 -32.73 22.21
C THR A 10 34.01 -32.52 23.06
N ARG A 11 33.71 -31.29 23.38
CA ARG A 11 32.50 -30.89 24.10
C ARG A 11 31.87 -29.74 23.34
N GLN A 12 30.61 -29.85 23.00
CA GLN A 12 29.86 -28.71 22.46
C GLN A 12 29.47 -27.79 23.63
N ALA A 13 29.85 -26.53 23.54
CA ALA A 13 29.38 -25.51 24.44
C ALA A 13 28.07 -24.94 23.90
N PRO A 14 27.14 -24.49 24.79
CA PRO A 14 25.95 -23.78 24.33
C PRO A 14 26.34 -22.55 23.52
N THR A 15 25.69 -22.34 22.36
CA THR A 15 25.87 -21.16 21.53
C THR A 15 25.34 -19.92 22.27
N SER A 16 26.16 -18.88 22.42
CA SER A 16 25.74 -17.60 22.98
C SER A 16 25.14 -16.67 21.91
N LEU A 17 25.05 -17.14 20.66
CA LEU A 17 24.53 -16.37 19.55
C LEU A 17 23.02 -16.17 19.65
N VAL A 18 22.55 -14.98 19.26
CA VAL A 18 21.14 -14.63 19.19
C VAL A 18 20.73 -14.72 17.72
N PRO A 19 19.78 -15.59 17.36
CA PRO A 19 19.30 -15.64 15.99
C PRO A 19 18.52 -14.36 15.65
N PRO A 20 18.62 -13.86 14.39
CA PRO A 20 17.86 -12.70 13.97
C PRO A 20 16.35 -12.95 14.03
N ALA A 21 15.60 -11.93 14.40
CA ALA A 21 14.13 -11.99 14.38
C ALA A 21 13.61 -12.09 12.95
N ASN A 22 12.52 -12.82 12.76
CA ASN A 22 11.84 -12.86 11.47
C ASN A 22 10.92 -11.64 11.35
N VAL A 23 11.15 -10.83 10.31
CA VAL A 23 10.36 -9.62 10.01
C VAL A 23 9.71 -9.79 8.63
N PRO A 24 8.37 -9.79 8.54
CA PRO A 24 7.69 -9.76 7.25
C PRO A 24 8.05 -8.47 6.49
N SER A 25 8.36 -8.59 5.19
CA SER A 25 8.89 -7.47 4.40
C SER A 25 7.84 -6.69 3.61
N ALA A 26 6.63 -7.25 3.43
CA ALA A 26 5.62 -6.69 2.54
C ALA A 26 4.23 -6.62 3.19
N ILE A 27 4.16 -6.11 4.41
CA ILE A 27 2.89 -5.81 5.07
C ILE A 27 2.39 -4.48 4.55
N THR A 28 1.38 -4.53 3.68
CA THR A 28 0.76 -3.32 3.14
C THR A 28 -0.32 -2.80 4.09
N MET A 29 -0.22 -1.52 4.43
CA MET A 29 -1.28 -0.78 5.14
C MET A 29 -1.90 0.23 4.19
N ALA A 30 -3.23 0.15 4.04
CA ALA A 30 -3.99 0.95 3.09
C ALA A 30 -5.06 1.78 3.79
N TRP A 31 -5.11 3.07 3.45
CA TRP A 31 -6.16 4.01 3.88
C TRP A 31 -7.08 4.33 2.71
N GLY A 32 -8.37 4.37 2.98
CA GLY A 32 -9.37 4.69 1.96
C GLY A 32 -10.79 4.55 2.47
N CYS A 33 -11.76 4.73 1.59
CA CYS A 33 -13.16 4.51 1.91
C CYS A 33 -13.54 3.06 1.63
N ALA A 34 -14.31 2.46 2.54
CA ALA A 34 -14.95 1.15 2.36
C ALA A 34 -16.47 1.27 2.55
N PRO A 35 -17.29 0.46 1.85
CA PRO A 35 -18.74 0.52 1.92
C PRO A 35 -19.31 -0.13 3.20
N ILE A 36 -18.82 0.28 4.37
CA ILE A 36 -19.18 -0.28 5.68
C ILE A 36 -20.65 -0.09 6.06
N HIS A 37 -21.38 0.79 5.36
CA HIS A 37 -22.84 0.95 5.54
C HIS A 37 -23.63 -0.32 5.20
N ARG A 38 -23.04 -1.27 4.47
CA ARG A 38 -23.61 -2.58 4.15
C ARG A 38 -23.56 -3.56 5.34
N LEU A 39 -22.70 -3.25 6.33
CA LEU A 39 -22.58 -4.01 7.57
C LEU A 39 -23.66 -3.60 8.59
N SER A 40 -23.93 -4.47 9.56
CA SER A 40 -24.77 -4.12 10.72
C SER A 40 -24.13 -3.00 11.55
N GLN A 41 -24.92 -2.33 12.36
CA GLN A 41 -24.40 -1.24 13.21
C GLN A 41 -23.34 -1.73 14.20
N GLU A 42 -23.48 -2.93 14.72
CA GLU A 42 -22.51 -3.54 15.64
C GLU A 42 -21.17 -3.84 14.94
N GLU A 43 -21.23 -4.43 13.74
CA GLU A 43 -20.03 -4.72 12.93
C GLU A 43 -19.30 -3.44 12.52
N ARG A 44 -20.04 -2.40 12.15
CA ARG A 44 -19.46 -1.10 11.79
C ARG A 44 -18.64 -0.44 12.89
N ALA A 45 -19.02 -0.65 14.16
CA ALA A 45 -18.33 -0.03 15.28
C ALA A 45 -16.84 -0.39 15.36
N ASN A 46 -16.44 -1.53 14.80
CA ASN A 46 -15.05 -2.00 14.78
C ASN A 46 -14.22 -1.43 13.61
N VAL A 47 -14.86 -0.84 12.60
CA VAL A 47 -14.24 -0.39 11.35
C VAL A 47 -14.59 1.05 10.97
N LEU A 48 -15.21 1.81 11.88
CA LEU A 48 -15.38 3.27 11.76
C LEU A 48 -14.03 3.98 11.77
N PRO A 49 -13.95 5.25 11.33
CA PRO A 49 -12.74 6.04 11.47
C PRO A 49 -12.17 5.94 12.88
N GLY A 50 -10.92 5.43 12.99
CA GLY A 50 -10.32 5.04 14.27
C GLY A 50 -10.17 3.52 14.45
N GLY A 51 -10.80 2.70 13.60
CA GLY A 51 -10.63 1.24 13.57
C GLY A 51 -9.64 0.79 12.50
N ILE A 52 -8.84 -0.23 12.83
CA ILE A 52 -7.95 -0.91 11.89
C ILE A 52 -8.33 -2.38 11.79
N ALA A 53 -8.32 -2.95 10.60
CA ALA A 53 -8.61 -4.35 10.37
C ALA A 53 -7.44 -5.06 9.71
N LEU A 54 -7.08 -6.24 10.22
CA LEU A 54 -6.12 -7.15 9.61
C LEU A 54 -6.90 -8.18 8.80
N LEU A 55 -6.57 -8.29 7.51
CA LEU A 55 -7.28 -9.10 6.55
C LEU A 55 -6.32 -10.07 5.84
N PHE A 56 -6.75 -11.31 5.70
CA PHE A 56 -5.98 -12.37 5.03
C PHE A 56 -6.61 -12.81 3.71
N THR A 57 -7.91 -12.58 3.55
CA THR A 57 -8.66 -13.04 2.38
C THR A 57 -9.64 -11.99 1.86
N GLN A 58 -10.09 -12.22 0.64
CA GLN A 58 -11.12 -11.41 0.01
C GLN A 58 -12.48 -11.51 0.75
N GLU A 59 -12.78 -12.68 1.29
CA GLU A 59 -13.99 -12.94 2.05
C GLU A 59 -14.01 -12.15 3.36
N GLU A 60 -12.86 -12.02 4.02
CA GLU A 60 -12.73 -11.17 5.20
C GLU A 60 -12.89 -9.68 4.86
N ALA A 61 -12.41 -9.24 3.69
CA ALA A 61 -12.64 -7.88 3.24
C ALA A 61 -14.14 -7.60 3.00
N ALA A 62 -14.88 -8.56 2.48
CA ALA A 62 -16.33 -8.45 2.36
C ALA A 62 -17.02 -8.45 3.74
N GLN A 63 -16.62 -9.35 4.63
CA GLN A 63 -17.23 -9.52 5.94
C GLN A 63 -16.97 -8.33 6.87
N TYR A 64 -15.74 -7.80 6.90
CA TYR A 64 -15.36 -6.74 7.84
C TYR A 64 -15.46 -5.32 7.29
N MET A 65 -15.41 -5.15 5.98
CA MET A 65 -15.42 -3.83 5.32
C MET A 65 -16.62 -3.63 4.38
N GLY A 66 -17.47 -4.63 4.20
CA GLY A 66 -18.62 -4.56 3.28
C GLY A 66 -18.23 -4.54 1.80
N ILE A 67 -16.98 -4.84 1.47
CA ILE A 67 -16.42 -4.74 0.12
C ILE A 67 -17.02 -5.82 -0.80
N ASP A 68 -17.55 -5.38 -1.94
CA ASP A 68 -17.93 -6.25 -3.06
C ASP A 68 -17.02 -5.92 -4.27
N GLN A 69 -15.91 -6.62 -4.38
CA GLN A 69 -14.90 -6.38 -5.43
C GLN A 69 -15.44 -6.55 -6.85
N ALA A 70 -16.55 -7.27 -7.04
CA ALA A 70 -17.17 -7.45 -8.35
C ALA A 70 -18.00 -6.24 -8.79
N ARG A 71 -18.51 -5.46 -7.84
CA ARG A 71 -19.51 -4.41 -8.09
C ARG A 71 -19.10 -3.02 -7.68
N ASP A 72 -18.14 -2.89 -6.75
CA ASP A 72 -17.73 -1.61 -6.21
C ASP A 72 -17.09 -0.72 -7.26
N ASP A 73 -17.48 0.56 -7.25
CA ASP A 73 -16.81 1.62 -8.00
C ASP A 73 -15.53 2.03 -7.24
N PHE A 74 -14.38 1.73 -7.83
CA PHE A 74 -13.07 2.01 -7.21
C PHE A 74 -12.79 3.50 -7.04
N ASN A 75 -13.42 4.36 -7.83
CA ASN A 75 -13.29 5.82 -7.64
C ASN A 75 -14.00 6.30 -6.38
N LYS A 76 -15.00 5.55 -5.88
CA LYS A 76 -15.71 5.83 -4.63
C LYS A 76 -15.10 5.07 -3.45
N TRP A 77 -14.74 3.81 -3.66
CA TRP A 77 -14.32 2.88 -2.64
C TRP A 77 -12.87 2.44 -2.83
N GLY A 78 -11.91 3.31 -2.45
CA GLY A 78 -10.48 3.05 -2.65
C GLY A 78 -9.96 1.79 -1.92
N LEU A 79 -10.59 1.38 -0.80
CA LEU A 79 -10.23 0.10 -0.17
C LEU A 79 -10.74 -1.11 -0.95
N SER A 80 -11.83 -0.97 -1.73
CA SER A 80 -12.26 -2.03 -2.66
C SER A 80 -11.27 -2.20 -3.81
N GLU A 81 -10.68 -1.10 -4.31
CA GLU A 81 -9.56 -1.14 -5.26
C GLU A 81 -8.36 -1.87 -4.67
N ALA A 82 -7.94 -1.47 -3.45
CA ALA A 82 -6.81 -2.09 -2.77
C ALA A 82 -7.04 -3.60 -2.54
N ALA A 83 -8.23 -4.00 -2.09
CA ALA A 83 -8.60 -5.40 -1.91
C ALA A 83 -8.55 -6.18 -3.23
N PHE A 84 -9.08 -5.62 -4.32
CA PHE A 84 -9.04 -6.25 -5.63
C PHE A 84 -7.61 -6.39 -6.15
N ALA A 85 -6.83 -5.33 -6.14
CA ALA A 85 -5.46 -5.36 -6.66
C ALA A 85 -4.58 -6.31 -5.85
N LEU A 86 -4.66 -6.27 -4.52
CA LEU A 86 -3.75 -7.03 -3.66
C LEU A 86 -4.19 -8.49 -3.49
N PHE A 87 -5.46 -8.79 -3.21
CA PHE A 87 -5.91 -10.16 -3.02
C PHE A 87 -6.14 -10.90 -4.35
N VAL A 88 -6.75 -10.25 -5.37
CA VAL A 88 -7.14 -10.94 -6.61
C VAL A 88 -6.02 -10.93 -7.62
N LEU A 89 -5.45 -9.75 -7.93
CA LEU A 89 -4.44 -9.64 -9.00
C LEU A 89 -3.07 -10.14 -8.54
N HIS A 90 -2.64 -9.76 -7.33
CA HIS A 90 -1.30 -10.07 -6.83
C HIS A 90 -1.24 -11.17 -5.78
N LYS A 91 -2.38 -11.61 -5.23
CA LYS A 91 -2.49 -12.67 -4.20
C LYS A 91 -1.61 -12.39 -2.98
N SER A 92 -1.57 -11.14 -2.56
CA SER A 92 -0.77 -10.65 -1.44
C SER A 92 -1.61 -10.61 -0.17
N ALA A 93 -1.09 -11.18 0.92
CA ALA A 93 -1.66 -11.16 2.26
C ALA A 93 -0.54 -11.32 3.30
N PRO A 94 -0.70 -10.86 4.56
CA PRO A 94 -1.83 -10.12 5.10
C PRO A 94 -1.84 -8.63 4.71
N LEU A 95 -3.02 -7.99 4.80
CA LEU A 95 -3.22 -6.56 4.57
C LEU A 95 -3.80 -5.90 5.83
N ILE A 96 -3.43 -4.65 6.07
CA ILE A 96 -4.00 -3.83 7.13
C ILE A 96 -4.80 -2.71 6.47
N PHE A 97 -6.11 -2.66 6.72
CA PHE A 97 -7.00 -1.65 6.17
C PHE A 97 -7.46 -0.66 7.25
N VAL A 98 -7.49 0.61 6.86
CA VAL A 98 -8.03 1.72 7.65
C VAL A 98 -9.14 2.38 6.85
N ASN A 99 -10.38 2.22 7.31
CA ASN A 99 -11.50 2.89 6.70
C ASN A 99 -11.63 4.34 7.19
N LEU A 100 -11.79 5.27 6.24
CA LEU A 100 -11.97 6.69 6.50
C LEU A 100 -13.44 7.14 6.43
N PHE A 101 -14.32 6.29 5.90
CA PHE A 101 -15.72 6.59 5.68
C PHE A 101 -16.57 6.31 6.91
N ASP A 102 -17.41 7.29 7.30
CA ASP A 102 -18.44 7.16 8.31
C ASP A 102 -19.82 7.43 7.69
N PRO A 103 -20.72 6.43 7.61
CA PRO A 103 -22.03 6.60 6.99
C PRO A 103 -22.96 7.56 7.76
N GLU A 104 -22.67 7.90 9.02
CA GLU A 104 -23.45 8.87 9.78
C GLU A 104 -23.04 10.30 9.49
N ILE A 105 -21.82 10.53 9.05
CA ILE A 105 -21.25 11.84 8.71
C ILE A 105 -21.25 12.06 7.19
N HIS A 106 -20.71 11.09 6.44
CA HIS A 106 -20.48 11.21 5.01
C HIS A 106 -21.70 10.72 4.22
N LYS A 107 -22.77 11.49 4.22
CA LYS A 107 -24.04 11.19 3.55
C LYS A 107 -24.62 12.39 2.82
N LYS A 108 -25.35 12.13 1.74
CA LYS A 108 -26.06 13.15 0.96
C LYS A 108 -27.52 12.79 0.80
N ASN A 109 -28.38 13.80 0.91
CA ASN A 109 -29.78 13.68 0.59
C ASN A 109 -30.01 13.95 -0.90
N VAL A 110 -30.74 13.07 -1.54
CA VAL A 110 -31.26 13.21 -2.91
C VAL A 110 -32.74 13.48 -2.80
N SER A 111 -33.19 14.56 -3.44
CA SER A 111 -34.59 14.98 -3.41
C SER A 111 -35.21 14.93 -4.80
N SER A 112 -36.35 14.25 -4.90
CA SER A 112 -37.19 14.21 -6.11
C SER A 112 -36.48 13.79 -7.39
N GLU A 113 -35.60 12.81 -7.31
CA GLU A 113 -35.01 12.15 -8.48
C GLU A 113 -36.13 11.50 -9.30
N ARG A 114 -36.21 11.80 -10.60
CA ARG A 114 -37.15 11.16 -11.48
C ARG A 114 -36.78 9.71 -11.77
N VAL A 115 -37.70 8.79 -11.51
CA VAL A 115 -37.52 7.36 -11.71
C VAL A 115 -38.24 6.93 -12.98
N ASN A 116 -37.49 6.37 -13.93
CA ASN A 116 -38.03 5.79 -15.16
C ASN A 116 -38.01 4.28 -15.06
N PHE A 117 -39.19 3.67 -15.24
CA PHE A 117 -39.35 2.22 -15.18
C PHE A 117 -39.32 1.62 -16.59
N GLU A 118 -38.57 0.53 -16.74
CA GLU A 118 -38.53 -0.34 -17.90
C GLU A 118 -38.74 -1.77 -17.41
N ASP A 119 -39.67 -2.53 -18.03
CA ASP A 119 -39.98 -3.92 -17.67
C ASP A 119 -40.16 -4.16 -16.14
N ASN A 120 -40.95 -3.29 -15.49
CA ASN A 120 -41.20 -3.34 -14.04
C ASN A 120 -39.93 -3.17 -13.15
N SER A 121 -38.87 -2.63 -13.70
CA SER A 121 -37.64 -2.32 -12.96
C SER A 121 -37.15 -0.92 -13.26
N ALA A 122 -36.50 -0.30 -12.29
CA ALA A 122 -35.83 0.99 -12.47
C ALA A 122 -34.51 1.02 -11.72
N THR A 123 -33.51 1.69 -12.29
CA THR A 123 -32.24 1.96 -11.65
C THR A 123 -32.15 3.43 -11.33
N LEU A 124 -31.84 3.76 -10.09
CA LEU A 124 -31.56 5.10 -9.62
C LEU A 124 -30.20 5.59 -10.13
N GLU A 125 -30.02 6.91 -10.20
CA GLU A 125 -28.72 7.50 -10.53
C GLU A 125 -27.64 7.17 -9.50
N ASN A 126 -28.03 6.90 -8.25
CA ASN A 126 -27.11 6.59 -7.17
C ASN A 126 -27.41 5.22 -6.56
N SER A 127 -26.33 4.52 -6.28
CA SER A 127 -26.29 3.32 -5.45
C SER A 127 -26.05 3.65 -3.97
N ASP A 128 -25.92 2.63 -3.14
CA ASP A 128 -25.50 2.71 -1.74
C ASP A 128 -26.43 3.61 -0.89
N ILE A 129 -27.74 3.28 -0.94
CA ILE A 129 -28.79 3.99 -0.19
C ILE A 129 -28.72 3.57 1.27
N ILE A 130 -28.58 4.54 2.17
CA ILE A 130 -28.41 4.31 3.60
C ILE A 130 -29.63 4.67 4.44
N GLY A 131 -30.62 5.42 3.89
CA GLY A 131 -31.82 5.73 4.64
C GLY A 131 -32.81 6.63 3.93
N ASN A 132 -33.94 6.89 4.60
CA ASN A 132 -35.01 7.82 4.22
C ASN A 132 -35.52 7.63 2.78
N PHE A 133 -35.63 6.38 2.31
CA PHE A 133 -36.12 6.13 0.96
C PHE A 133 -37.63 6.30 0.90
N VAL A 134 -38.06 7.20 0.04
CA VAL A 134 -39.48 7.49 -0.22
C VAL A 134 -39.71 7.54 -1.73
N LEU A 135 -40.64 6.74 -2.22
CA LEU A 135 -41.07 6.72 -3.63
C LEU A 135 -42.47 7.31 -3.74
N THR A 136 -42.65 8.30 -4.60
CA THR A 136 -43.92 9.01 -4.73
C THR A 136 -44.37 9.16 -6.18
N SER A 137 -45.68 9.19 -6.39
CA SER A 137 -46.27 9.61 -7.67
C SER A 137 -46.85 11.04 -7.55
N ASN A 138 -46.48 11.91 -8.48
CA ASN A 138 -46.93 13.29 -8.55
C ASN A 138 -46.83 14.07 -7.21
N GLY A 139 -45.87 13.71 -6.35
CA GLY A 139 -45.59 14.36 -5.07
C GLY A 139 -46.64 14.12 -3.97
N SER A 140 -47.63 13.25 -4.19
CA SER A 140 -48.75 13.09 -3.24
C SER A 140 -49.04 11.65 -2.81
N THR A 141 -48.78 10.67 -3.67
CA THR A 141 -49.03 9.24 -3.36
C THR A 141 -47.73 8.54 -3.03
N ASN A 142 -47.59 8.08 -1.81
CA ASN A 142 -46.42 7.31 -1.36
C ASN A 142 -46.62 5.79 -1.64
N PHE A 143 -45.58 5.13 -2.12
CA PHE A 143 -45.55 3.67 -2.28
C PHE A 143 -44.76 3.06 -1.13
N ALA A 144 -45.15 1.83 -0.73
CA ALA A 144 -44.57 1.14 0.40
C ALA A 144 -43.63 0.01 -0.06
N GLU A 145 -42.41 -0.02 0.52
CA GLU A 145 -41.46 -1.13 0.32
C GLU A 145 -42.07 -2.45 0.84
N GLY A 146 -41.95 -3.53 0.08
CA GLY A 146 -42.48 -4.84 0.38
C GLY A 146 -43.92 -5.08 -0.08
N THR A 147 -44.71 -4.03 -0.37
CA THR A 147 -46.07 -4.09 -0.89
C THR A 147 -46.14 -3.63 -2.34
N ASP A 148 -45.56 -2.50 -2.64
CA ASP A 148 -45.59 -1.90 -3.98
C ASP A 148 -44.30 -2.14 -4.77
N TYR A 149 -43.15 -2.20 -4.09
CA TYR A 149 -41.86 -2.43 -4.71
C TYR A 149 -40.89 -3.17 -3.76
N LYS A 150 -39.79 -3.67 -4.33
CA LYS A 150 -38.60 -4.14 -3.62
C LYS A 150 -37.46 -3.23 -3.99
N LEU A 151 -36.68 -2.80 -2.98
CA LEU A 151 -35.52 -1.94 -3.15
C LEU A 151 -34.23 -2.72 -2.86
N ASN A 152 -33.34 -2.78 -3.84
CA ASN A 152 -31.96 -3.17 -3.60
C ASN A 152 -31.14 -1.91 -3.29
N LYS A 153 -30.93 -1.65 -2.00
CA LYS A 153 -30.26 -0.43 -1.51
C LYS A 153 -28.83 -0.28 -2.00
N ASN A 154 -28.11 -1.40 -2.11
CA ASN A 154 -26.70 -1.39 -2.53
C ASN A 154 -26.54 -1.07 -4.02
N LEU A 155 -27.52 -1.46 -4.85
CA LEU A 155 -27.47 -1.25 -6.30
C LEU A 155 -28.33 -0.06 -6.76
N GLY A 156 -29.21 0.46 -5.89
CA GLY A 156 -30.17 1.48 -6.28
C GLY A 156 -31.24 0.95 -7.26
N ILE A 157 -31.57 -0.34 -7.20
CA ILE A 157 -32.53 -0.97 -8.12
C ILE A 157 -33.89 -1.11 -7.41
N ILE A 158 -34.94 -0.59 -8.07
CA ILE A 158 -36.33 -0.72 -7.65
C ILE A 158 -36.99 -1.75 -8.56
N THR A 159 -37.60 -2.79 -7.97
CA THR A 159 -38.39 -3.79 -8.70
C THR A 159 -39.84 -3.68 -8.28
N VAL A 160 -40.74 -3.49 -9.23
CA VAL A 160 -42.19 -3.36 -9.00
C VAL A 160 -42.77 -4.73 -8.63
N ILE A 161 -43.71 -4.74 -7.66
CA ILE A 161 -44.43 -5.95 -7.30
C ILE A 161 -45.71 -6.05 -8.17
N GLU A 162 -45.93 -7.19 -8.78
CA GLU A 162 -47.08 -7.45 -9.65
C GLU A 162 -48.39 -7.24 -8.90
N GLY A 163 -49.37 -6.57 -9.54
CA GLY A 163 -50.66 -6.23 -8.95
C GLY A 163 -50.66 -5.07 -7.95
N SER A 164 -49.51 -4.40 -7.78
CA SER A 164 -49.33 -3.31 -6.83
C SER A 164 -49.92 -1.96 -7.30
N SER A 165 -50.06 -1.02 -6.38
CA SER A 165 -50.47 0.36 -6.73
C SER A 165 -49.40 1.09 -7.55
N LEU A 166 -48.12 0.74 -7.39
CA LEU A 166 -47.04 1.25 -8.21
C LEU A 166 -47.15 0.80 -9.66
N GLU A 167 -47.43 -0.51 -9.90
CA GLU A 167 -47.62 -1.03 -11.26
C GLU A 167 -48.74 -0.30 -12.00
N ASN A 168 -49.87 -0.06 -11.29
CA ASN A 168 -50.94 0.73 -11.86
C ASN A 168 -50.56 2.19 -12.15
N ALA A 169 -49.75 2.80 -11.28
CA ALA A 169 -49.29 4.17 -11.45
C ALA A 169 -48.32 4.36 -12.64
N ILE A 170 -47.39 3.43 -12.85
CA ILE A 170 -46.41 3.49 -13.96
C ILE A 170 -47.09 3.20 -15.32
N SER A 171 -48.24 2.49 -15.33
CA SER A 171 -49.01 2.24 -16.55
C SER A 171 -49.76 3.47 -17.06
N VAL A 172 -49.86 4.52 -16.26
CA VAL A 172 -50.51 5.81 -16.65
C VAL A 172 -49.57 6.66 -17.47
N ALA A 173 -49.95 6.97 -18.68
CA ALA A 173 -49.15 7.86 -19.55
C ALA A 173 -48.87 9.22 -18.88
N GLY A 174 -47.60 9.56 -18.76
CA GLY A 174 -47.17 10.83 -18.15
C GLY A 174 -47.07 10.79 -16.61
N ALA A 175 -47.13 9.65 -15.98
CA ALA A 175 -46.86 9.49 -14.55
C ALA A 175 -45.46 10.03 -14.21
N ASN A 176 -45.39 10.86 -13.16
CA ASN A 176 -44.15 11.40 -12.64
C ASN A 176 -43.82 10.71 -11.33
N ILE A 177 -43.05 9.64 -11.43
CA ILE A 177 -42.55 8.88 -10.24
C ILE A 177 -41.22 9.50 -9.83
N THR A 178 -41.13 9.85 -8.55
CA THR A 178 -39.92 10.44 -7.97
C THR A 178 -39.47 9.71 -6.72
N ALA A 179 -38.17 9.57 -6.55
CA ALA A 179 -37.54 9.02 -5.36
C ALA A 179 -36.82 10.11 -4.56
N SER A 180 -36.93 10.05 -3.24
CA SER A 180 -36.12 10.85 -2.33
C SER A 180 -35.48 9.90 -1.33
N TYR A 181 -34.18 10.06 -1.09
CA TYR A 181 -33.42 9.15 -0.24
C TYR A 181 -32.11 9.76 0.26
N THR A 182 -31.51 9.11 1.24
CA THR A 182 -30.15 9.43 1.70
C THR A 182 -29.18 8.36 1.20
N ARG A 183 -28.09 8.78 0.53
CA ARG A 183 -27.06 7.90 0.04
C ARG A 183 -25.75 8.05 0.79
N ALA A 184 -24.92 7.02 0.77
CA ALA A 184 -23.51 7.11 1.15
C ALA A 184 -22.79 8.08 0.20
N ALA A 185 -21.91 8.90 0.77
CA ALA A 185 -21.19 9.95 0.05
C ALA A 185 -19.69 9.94 0.44
N PRO A 186 -18.93 8.92 0.01
CA PRO A 186 -17.50 8.83 0.31
C PRO A 186 -16.70 10.00 -0.24
N GLU A 187 -17.21 10.69 -1.25
CA GLU A 187 -16.63 11.93 -1.79
C GLU A 187 -16.66 13.13 -0.82
N LEU A 188 -17.33 13.01 0.33
CA LEU A 188 -17.31 14.00 1.41
C LEU A 188 -16.16 13.76 2.40
N VAL A 189 -15.50 12.61 2.35
CA VAL A 189 -14.31 12.36 3.17
C VAL A 189 -13.22 13.32 2.71
N SER A 190 -12.83 14.20 3.61
CA SER A 190 -11.88 15.28 3.30
C SER A 190 -10.41 14.84 3.49
N VAL A 191 -9.50 15.68 2.98
CA VAL A 191 -8.05 15.51 3.25
C VAL A 191 -7.76 15.55 4.75
N SER A 192 -8.48 16.38 5.51
CA SER A 192 -8.31 16.44 6.97
C SER A 192 -8.77 15.16 7.67
N ASP A 193 -9.82 14.50 7.19
CA ASP A 193 -10.26 13.20 7.73
C ASP A 193 -9.24 12.11 7.44
N ALA A 194 -8.63 12.15 6.25
CA ALA A 194 -7.58 11.22 5.87
C ALA A 194 -6.30 11.42 6.69
N ILE A 195 -5.86 12.65 6.88
CA ILE A 195 -4.72 12.97 7.76
C ILE A 195 -5.00 12.53 9.19
N GLY A 196 -6.21 12.82 9.67
CA GLY A 196 -6.65 12.47 11.01
C GLY A 196 -5.91 13.21 12.11
N GLY A 197 -5.80 12.56 13.26
CA GLY A 197 -5.14 13.11 14.42
C GLY A 197 -5.40 12.29 15.69
N TYR A 198 -4.86 12.76 16.80
CA TYR A 198 -5.12 12.23 18.13
C TYR A 198 -6.02 13.18 18.90
N ASP A 199 -7.21 12.71 19.25
CA ASP A 199 -8.13 13.47 20.12
C ASP A 199 -7.80 13.21 21.58
N ILE A 200 -7.26 14.23 22.25
CA ILE A 200 -6.86 14.16 23.66
C ILE A 200 -8.06 13.92 24.59
N ALA A 201 -9.26 14.39 24.22
CA ALA A 201 -10.44 14.28 25.09
C ALA A 201 -11.02 12.87 25.10
N THR A 202 -11.02 12.18 23.95
CA THR A 202 -11.56 10.82 23.82
C THR A 202 -10.48 9.74 23.81
N GLY A 203 -9.21 10.11 23.58
CA GLY A 203 -8.11 9.17 23.40
C GLY A 203 -8.13 8.47 22.03
N ASN A 204 -9.01 8.87 21.14
CA ASN A 204 -9.15 8.24 19.83
C ASN A 204 -8.11 8.78 18.84
N THR A 205 -7.59 7.87 18.04
CA THR A 205 -6.71 8.16 16.91
C THR A 205 -7.46 7.91 15.61
N THR A 206 -7.29 8.77 14.62
CA THR A 206 -7.94 8.63 13.31
C THR A 206 -6.96 8.88 12.16
N GLY A 207 -7.35 8.51 10.94
CA GLY A 207 -6.60 8.78 9.72
C GLY A 207 -5.22 8.11 9.69
N LEU A 208 -4.24 8.83 9.13
CA LEU A 208 -2.87 8.32 8.98
C LEU A 208 -2.15 8.06 10.30
N GLU A 209 -2.58 8.69 11.40
CA GLU A 209 -2.02 8.43 12.73
C GLU A 209 -2.23 6.98 13.20
N LEU A 210 -3.20 6.26 12.64
CA LEU A 210 -3.48 4.86 12.98
C LEU A 210 -2.34 3.90 12.62
N VAL A 211 -1.34 4.32 11.86
CA VAL A 211 -0.13 3.53 11.62
C VAL A 211 0.54 3.10 12.93
N GLU A 212 0.49 3.96 13.96
CA GLU A 212 1.02 3.69 15.30
C GLU A 212 0.30 2.53 15.99
N GLY A 213 -0.98 2.31 15.66
CA GLY A 213 -1.83 1.25 16.22
C GLY A 213 -1.56 -0.15 15.64
N ALA A 214 -0.91 -0.26 14.49
CA ALA A 214 -0.77 -1.54 13.77
C ALA A 214 0.05 -2.58 14.56
N PHE A 215 1.23 -2.19 15.07
CA PHE A 215 2.08 -3.13 15.80
C PHE A 215 1.50 -3.52 17.18
N PRO A 216 0.97 -2.61 18.01
CA PRO A 216 0.29 -2.98 19.23
C PRO A 216 -0.88 -3.95 19.02
N ALA A 217 -1.70 -3.73 17.98
CA ALA A 217 -2.88 -4.53 17.71
C ALA A 217 -2.54 -5.91 17.09
N PHE A 218 -1.64 -5.97 16.13
CA PHE A 218 -1.44 -7.16 15.28
C PHE A 218 -0.05 -7.79 15.40
N ARG A 219 0.89 -7.14 16.08
CA ARG A 219 2.31 -7.54 16.10
C ARG A 219 2.94 -7.61 14.70
N LEU A 220 2.40 -6.85 13.76
CA LEU A 220 2.90 -6.68 12.41
C LEU A 220 3.35 -5.22 12.21
N ILE A 221 4.49 -5.05 11.57
CA ILE A 221 5.01 -3.73 11.21
C ILE A 221 4.55 -3.43 9.79
N PRO A 222 3.78 -2.36 9.53
CA PRO A 222 3.48 -1.93 8.17
C PRO A 222 4.78 -1.55 7.45
N THR A 223 5.06 -2.17 6.32
CA THR A 223 6.28 -1.93 5.55
C THR A 223 6.06 -1.20 4.24
N ILE A 224 4.81 -1.17 3.77
CA ILE A 224 4.36 -0.44 2.59
C ILE A 224 3.10 0.33 2.97
N LEU A 225 3.10 1.65 2.75
CA LEU A 225 1.97 2.53 3.05
C LEU A 225 1.35 3.02 1.74
N ILE A 226 0.03 2.87 1.58
CA ILE A 226 -0.73 3.32 0.41
C ILE A 226 -2.03 4.00 0.82
N ALA A 227 -2.50 4.94 0.00
CA ALA A 227 -3.82 5.55 0.17
C ALA A 227 -4.44 5.82 -1.22
N PRO A 228 -4.98 4.78 -1.91
CA PRO A 228 -5.52 4.92 -3.26
C PRO A 228 -6.56 6.02 -3.35
N GLY A 229 -6.43 6.90 -4.35
CA GLY A 229 -7.26 8.10 -4.52
C GLY A 229 -6.86 9.26 -3.61
N PHE A 230 -6.59 9.03 -2.33
CA PHE A 230 -6.18 10.08 -1.40
C PHE A 230 -4.73 10.51 -1.59
N SER A 231 -3.82 9.61 -1.95
CA SER A 231 -2.39 9.92 -2.17
C SER A 231 -2.13 10.77 -3.41
N GLU A 232 -3.15 11.05 -4.24
CA GLU A 232 -3.12 12.03 -5.32
C GLU A 232 -3.07 13.48 -4.77
N ASP A 233 -3.47 13.70 -3.49
CA ASP A 233 -3.26 14.98 -2.80
C ASP A 233 -1.81 15.06 -2.26
N PRO A 234 -1.07 16.13 -2.60
CA PRO A 234 0.33 16.28 -2.19
C PRO A 234 0.53 16.29 -0.67
N SER A 235 -0.43 16.81 0.08
CA SER A 235 -0.34 16.87 1.55
C SER A 235 -0.39 15.46 2.14
N ILE A 236 -1.29 14.62 1.63
CA ILE A 236 -1.41 13.21 2.04
C ILE A 236 -0.15 12.43 1.64
N ALA A 237 0.34 12.59 0.41
CA ALA A 237 1.55 11.94 -0.06
C ALA A 237 2.77 12.30 0.81
N ALA A 238 2.90 13.59 1.18
CA ALA A 238 3.98 14.06 2.05
C ALA A 238 3.88 13.48 3.48
N ILE A 239 2.67 13.45 4.04
CA ILE A 239 2.45 12.89 5.38
C ILE A 239 2.66 11.37 5.39
N LEU A 240 2.19 10.65 4.38
CA LEU A 240 2.49 9.21 4.23
C LEU A 240 3.99 8.95 4.24
N ALA A 241 4.79 9.76 3.52
CA ALA A 241 6.24 9.65 3.53
C ALA A 241 6.86 9.89 4.92
N ILE A 242 6.32 10.84 5.69
CA ILE A 242 6.75 11.09 7.07
C ILE A 242 6.39 9.91 7.97
N LYS A 243 5.18 9.34 7.80
CA LYS A 243 4.69 8.22 8.61
C LYS A 243 5.42 6.90 8.35
N THR A 244 6.29 6.81 7.36
CA THR A 244 7.18 5.66 7.20
C THR A 244 8.26 5.59 8.29
N GLN A 245 8.51 6.68 9.00
CA GLN A 245 9.58 6.78 9.98
C GLN A 245 9.04 6.73 11.41
N ARG A 246 9.77 6.06 12.30
CA ARG A 246 9.54 6.02 13.74
C ARG A 246 8.15 5.52 14.17
N ILE A 247 7.57 4.58 13.43
CA ILE A 247 6.35 3.89 13.85
C ILE A 247 6.57 3.30 15.26
N ASN A 248 5.68 3.62 16.20
CA ASN A 248 5.88 3.30 17.62
C ASN A 248 7.25 3.75 18.16
N GLY A 249 7.78 4.84 17.64
CA GLY A 249 9.05 5.43 18.04
C GLY A 249 10.31 4.68 17.57
N VAL A 250 10.21 3.47 17.06
CA VAL A 250 11.36 2.58 16.78
C VAL A 250 11.34 1.90 15.42
N PHE A 251 10.17 1.62 14.84
CA PHE A 251 10.06 0.90 13.57
C PHE A 251 10.02 1.86 12.38
N ASN A 252 10.38 1.33 11.22
CA ASN A 252 10.29 2.06 9.95
C ASN A 252 9.53 1.22 8.92
N ALA A 253 8.54 1.83 8.24
CA ALA A 253 8.07 1.29 6.98
C ALA A 253 9.16 1.46 5.91
N GLY A 254 9.17 0.57 4.93
CA GLY A 254 10.15 0.67 3.85
C GLY A 254 9.89 1.86 2.94
N ILE A 255 8.61 2.12 2.62
CA ILE A 255 8.21 3.12 1.63
C ILE A 255 6.74 3.49 1.74
N ALA A 256 6.41 4.72 1.38
CA ALA A 256 5.07 5.18 1.01
C ALA A 256 4.95 5.23 -0.51
N LEU A 257 3.85 4.73 -1.06
CA LEU A 257 3.56 4.76 -2.49
C LEU A 257 2.42 5.75 -2.74
N ALA A 258 2.59 6.61 -3.72
CA ALA A 258 1.61 7.63 -4.07
C ALA A 258 1.52 7.82 -5.58
N ASP A 259 0.42 8.41 -6.04
CA ASP A 259 0.16 8.64 -7.45
C ASP A 259 0.10 10.13 -7.75
N ILE A 260 0.57 10.51 -8.93
CA ILE A 260 0.36 11.84 -9.50
C ILE A 260 -1.03 11.84 -10.13
N PRO A 261 -1.92 12.79 -9.75
CA PRO A 261 -3.30 12.83 -10.24
C PRO A 261 -3.36 13.06 -11.75
N THR A 262 -3.91 12.10 -12.47
CA THR A 262 -3.93 12.14 -13.95
C THR A 262 -5.02 13.05 -14.52
N ASP A 263 -6.01 13.43 -13.74
CA ASP A 263 -7.01 14.46 -14.06
C ASP A 263 -6.39 15.87 -14.10
N LYS A 264 -5.51 16.19 -13.15
CA LYS A 264 -4.76 17.45 -13.08
C LYS A 264 -3.51 17.45 -13.96
N VAL A 265 -2.89 16.29 -14.13
CA VAL A 265 -1.64 16.08 -14.87
C VAL A 265 -1.83 15.02 -15.97
N PRO A 266 -2.66 15.30 -17.01
CA PRO A 266 -3.00 14.32 -18.04
C PRO A 266 -1.81 13.98 -18.98
N ARG A 267 -0.77 14.82 -18.99
CA ARG A 267 0.41 14.64 -19.84
C ARG A 267 1.62 14.29 -19.00
N TYR A 268 2.31 13.19 -19.34
CA TYR A 268 3.52 12.75 -18.65
C TYR A 268 4.62 13.83 -18.57
N THR A 269 4.68 14.74 -19.57
CA THR A 269 5.66 15.84 -19.60
C THR A 269 5.50 16.83 -18.46
N ASN A 270 4.31 16.93 -17.86
CA ASN A 270 3.99 17.84 -16.77
C ASN A 270 4.19 17.21 -15.38
N ALA A 271 4.36 15.89 -15.31
CA ALA A 271 4.51 15.16 -14.06
C ALA A 271 5.74 15.60 -13.24
N PRO A 272 6.94 15.82 -13.83
CA PRO A 272 8.08 16.34 -13.08
C PRO A 272 7.85 17.73 -12.52
N LYS A 273 7.17 18.61 -13.26
CA LYS A 273 6.81 19.94 -12.76
C LYS A 273 5.87 19.85 -11.57
N TYR A 274 4.80 19.04 -11.67
CA TYR A 274 3.86 18.82 -10.57
C TYR A 274 4.56 18.31 -9.31
N LYS A 275 5.44 17.31 -9.44
CA LYS A 275 6.24 16.79 -8.35
C LYS A 275 7.05 17.89 -7.65
N ASN A 276 7.75 18.73 -8.43
CA ASN A 276 8.61 19.78 -7.89
C ASN A 276 7.82 20.94 -7.29
N ASP A 277 6.75 21.38 -7.94
CA ASP A 277 5.86 22.45 -7.45
C ASP A 277 5.22 22.10 -6.09
N ASN A 278 4.97 20.81 -5.86
CA ASN A 278 4.39 20.30 -4.62
C ASN A 278 5.44 19.73 -3.63
N ASN A 279 6.72 19.90 -3.91
CA ASN A 279 7.84 19.42 -3.06
C ASN A 279 7.76 17.92 -2.70
N LEU A 280 7.33 17.08 -3.63
CA LEU A 280 7.25 15.63 -3.46
C LEU A 280 8.63 14.99 -3.74
N VAL A 281 9.61 15.24 -2.86
CA VAL A 281 11.03 14.89 -3.08
C VAL A 281 11.64 14.04 -1.94
N SER A 282 10.82 13.26 -1.26
CA SER A 282 11.27 12.40 -0.15
C SER A 282 11.88 11.09 -0.65
N GLU A 283 12.91 10.61 0.02
CA GLU A 283 13.51 9.29 -0.16
C GLU A 283 12.58 8.16 0.31
N ASN A 284 11.60 8.47 1.14
CA ASN A 284 10.61 7.53 1.64
C ASN A 284 9.32 7.51 0.80
N LEU A 285 9.31 8.22 -0.33
CA LEU A 285 8.19 8.31 -1.23
C LEU A 285 8.55 7.70 -2.59
N TYR A 286 7.65 6.89 -3.13
CA TYR A 286 7.74 6.37 -4.50
C TYR A 286 6.51 6.85 -5.26
N LEU A 287 6.74 7.66 -6.29
CA LEU A 287 5.69 8.30 -7.07
C LEU A 287 5.43 7.53 -8.36
N CYS A 288 4.15 7.33 -8.67
CA CYS A 288 3.69 6.73 -9.91
C CYS A 288 2.92 7.74 -10.76
N TRP A 289 2.96 7.60 -12.08
CA TRP A 289 2.14 8.34 -13.03
C TRP A 289 1.39 7.40 -13.97
N GLY A 290 0.09 7.64 -14.15
CA GLY A 290 -0.84 6.80 -14.90
C GLY A 290 -1.68 5.91 -13.99
N LYS A 291 -2.76 5.36 -14.54
CA LYS A 291 -3.60 4.34 -13.92
C LYS A 291 -3.62 3.08 -14.78
N ALA A 292 -3.80 1.94 -14.16
CA ALA A 292 -3.89 0.64 -14.82
C ALA A 292 -5.35 0.30 -15.08
N ARG A 293 -5.77 0.15 -16.32
CA ARG A 293 -7.13 -0.30 -16.68
C ARG A 293 -7.23 -1.81 -16.63
N PHE A 294 -8.21 -2.31 -15.92
CA PHE A 294 -8.58 -3.71 -15.85
C PHE A 294 -10.11 -3.87 -16.07
N GLY A 295 -10.53 -4.30 -17.24
CA GLY A 295 -11.94 -4.22 -17.66
C GLY A 295 -12.39 -2.75 -17.75
N GLU A 296 -13.49 -2.44 -17.08
CA GLU A 296 -14.05 -1.08 -17.00
C GLU A 296 -13.51 -0.28 -15.80
N ARG A 297 -12.46 -0.77 -15.11
CA ARG A 297 -11.97 -0.20 -13.87
C ARG A 297 -10.56 0.31 -14.02
N ASP A 298 -10.31 1.48 -13.46
CA ASP A 298 -9.00 2.09 -13.38
C ASP A 298 -8.43 1.91 -11.97
N ILE A 299 -7.24 1.33 -11.87
CA ILE A 299 -6.52 1.00 -10.63
C ILE A 299 -5.28 1.89 -10.57
N HIS A 300 -5.00 2.47 -9.41
CA HIS A 300 -3.77 3.23 -9.19
C HIS A 300 -2.54 2.33 -9.35
N ILE A 301 -1.50 2.83 -10.04
CA ILE A 301 -0.27 2.05 -10.22
C ILE A 301 0.39 1.80 -8.86
N SER A 302 0.35 2.76 -7.92
CA SER A 302 0.86 2.59 -6.56
C SER A 302 0.30 1.35 -5.85
N THR A 303 -1.01 1.10 -6.00
CA THR A 303 -1.67 -0.07 -5.41
C THR A 303 -1.12 -1.37 -5.99
N GLN A 304 -0.91 -1.44 -7.30
CA GLN A 304 -0.28 -2.61 -7.92
C GLN A 304 1.19 -2.77 -7.54
N VAL A 305 1.93 -1.67 -7.38
CA VAL A 305 3.34 -1.69 -6.92
C VAL A 305 3.45 -2.36 -5.56
N ALA A 306 2.53 -2.10 -4.64
CA ALA A 306 2.51 -2.78 -3.34
C ALA A 306 2.42 -4.31 -3.49
N GLY A 307 1.53 -4.79 -4.36
CA GLY A 307 1.39 -6.22 -4.67
C GLY A 307 2.61 -6.80 -5.39
N ILE A 308 3.20 -6.05 -6.32
CA ILE A 308 4.45 -6.47 -7.00
C ILE A 308 5.59 -6.60 -5.99
N CYS A 309 5.74 -5.64 -5.08
CA CYS A 309 6.74 -5.71 -4.01
C CYS A 309 6.57 -6.97 -3.16
N ALA A 310 5.34 -7.30 -2.77
CA ALA A 310 5.05 -8.51 -2.00
C ALA A 310 5.47 -9.79 -2.77
N ASN A 311 5.11 -9.89 -4.04
CA ASN A 311 5.47 -11.04 -4.87
C ASN A 311 6.98 -11.17 -5.10
N VAL A 312 7.67 -10.04 -5.30
CA VAL A 312 9.13 -10.02 -5.45
C VAL A 312 9.80 -10.46 -4.15
N ASP A 313 9.34 -9.97 -3.01
CA ASP A 313 9.90 -10.34 -1.71
C ASP A 313 9.70 -11.83 -1.42
N VAL A 314 8.50 -12.37 -1.66
CA VAL A 314 8.22 -13.80 -1.50
C VAL A 314 9.15 -14.64 -2.37
N ALA A 315 9.35 -14.26 -3.63
CA ALA A 315 10.25 -14.94 -4.54
C ALA A 315 11.74 -14.89 -4.08
N ASN A 316 12.07 -13.94 -3.21
CA ASN A 316 13.40 -13.73 -2.64
C ASN A 316 13.49 -14.10 -1.15
N GLY A 317 12.69 -15.07 -0.71
CA GLY A 317 12.72 -15.57 0.67
C GLY A 317 12.21 -14.59 1.74
N GLY A 318 11.36 -13.64 1.34
CA GLY A 318 10.79 -12.63 2.25
C GLY A 318 11.73 -11.44 2.53
N ILE A 319 12.79 -11.24 1.73
CA ILE A 319 13.75 -10.16 1.92
C ILE A 319 13.60 -9.11 0.80
N PRO A 320 13.42 -7.82 1.11
CA PRO A 320 13.06 -6.78 0.14
C PRO A 320 14.29 -6.12 -0.53
N PHE A 321 15.21 -6.90 -1.07
CA PHE A 321 16.43 -6.40 -1.71
C PHE A 321 16.32 -6.26 -3.23
N ALA A 322 15.37 -6.94 -3.85
CA ALA A 322 15.20 -6.93 -5.28
C ALA A 322 14.25 -5.82 -5.74
N SER A 323 14.51 -5.27 -6.92
CA SER A 323 13.68 -4.22 -7.51
C SER A 323 12.34 -4.75 -8.02
N PRO A 324 11.22 -4.04 -7.80
CA PRO A 324 9.94 -4.33 -8.43
C PRO A 324 9.87 -3.83 -9.89
N SER A 325 10.80 -3.01 -10.35
CA SER A 325 10.85 -2.55 -11.73
C SER A 325 11.05 -3.71 -12.70
N ASN A 326 10.51 -3.58 -13.91
CA ASN A 326 10.50 -4.61 -14.94
C ASN A 326 9.72 -5.90 -14.55
N LYS A 327 8.84 -5.81 -13.55
CA LYS A 327 7.89 -6.88 -13.19
C LYS A 327 6.53 -6.60 -13.79
N ASN A 328 5.72 -7.66 -13.96
CA ASN A 328 4.42 -7.57 -14.62
C ASN A 328 3.43 -6.74 -13.81
N LEU A 329 2.82 -5.76 -14.48
CA LEU A 329 1.60 -5.11 -14.05
C LEU A 329 0.40 -5.89 -14.59
N GLN A 330 -0.63 -6.03 -13.78
CA GLN A 330 -1.88 -6.69 -14.16
C GLN A 330 -2.83 -5.63 -14.74
N MET A 331 -2.73 -5.41 -16.05
CA MET A 331 -3.50 -4.37 -16.73
C MET A 331 -3.64 -4.67 -18.22
N GLN A 332 -4.69 -4.11 -18.83
CA GLN A 332 -4.96 -4.19 -20.27
C GLN A 332 -4.44 -2.94 -20.98
N ALA A 333 -4.58 -1.78 -20.37
CA ALA A 333 -4.12 -0.50 -20.89
C ALA A 333 -3.64 0.42 -19.74
N MET A 334 -2.77 1.36 -20.04
CA MET A 334 -2.48 2.49 -19.16
C MET A 334 -3.42 3.64 -19.51
N VAL A 335 -3.92 4.33 -18.48
CA VAL A 335 -4.91 5.41 -18.62
C VAL A 335 -4.42 6.66 -17.94
N ALA A 336 -4.66 7.80 -18.55
CA ALA A 336 -4.51 9.11 -17.95
C ALA A 336 -5.71 9.99 -18.31
N ASN A 337 -6.37 10.56 -17.30
CA ASN A 337 -7.59 11.37 -17.46
C ASN A 337 -8.70 10.65 -18.25
N GLY A 338 -8.89 9.34 -17.98
CA GLY A 338 -9.92 8.52 -18.64
C GLY A 338 -9.55 8.00 -20.02
N GLU A 339 -8.50 8.52 -20.68
CA GLU A 339 -8.06 8.12 -22.00
C GLU A 339 -6.88 7.14 -21.94
N GLU A 340 -6.84 6.19 -22.88
CA GLU A 340 -5.73 5.25 -22.99
C GLU A 340 -4.46 5.95 -23.49
N VAL A 341 -3.36 5.66 -22.82
CA VAL A 341 -2.04 6.22 -23.12
C VAL A 341 -1.01 5.10 -23.27
N ALA A 342 -0.22 5.16 -24.33
CA ALA A 342 0.92 4.28 -24.53
C ALA A 342 2.21 5.11 -24.58
N LEU A 343 3.09 4.94 -23.61
CA LEU A 343 4.38 5.60 -23.58
C LEU A 343 5.44 4.75 -24.26
N SER A 344 6.30 5.40 -25.04
CA SER A 344 7.53 4.81 -25.55
C SER A 344 8.58 4.67 -24.44
N LEU A 345 9.58 3.82 -24.63
CA LEU A 345 10.70 3.66 -23.69
C LEU A 345 11.36 5.00 -23.36
N THR A 346 11.56 5.89 -24.33
CA THR A 346 12.15 7.22 -24.11
C THR A 346 11.29 8.09 -23.20
N GLN A 347 9.96 8.03 -23.34
CA GLN A 347 9.04 8.78 -22.51
C GLN A 347 8.99 8.24 -21.08
N CYS A 348 9.02 6.92 -20.91
CA CYS A 348 9.15 6.29 -19.60
C CYS A 348 10.48 6.66 -18.93
N ASN A 349 11.58 6.67 -19.68
CA ASN A 349 12.89 7.07 -19.15
C ASN A 349 12.93 8.55 -18.75
N PHE A 350 12.18 9.42 -19.45
CA PHE A 350 12.02 10.81 -19.03
C PHE A 350 11.38 10.93 -17.64
N LEU A 351 10.33 10.15 -17.36
CA LEU A 351 9.71 10.10 -16.03
C LEU A 351 10.69 9.54 -14.98
N ASN A 352 11.37 8.44 -15.30
CA ASN A 352 12.32 7.80 -14.39
C ASN A 352 13.52 8.70 -14.05
N ALA A 353 13.99 9.49 -15.01
CA ALA A 353 15.02 10.50 -14.79
C ALA A 353 14.61 11.59 -13.78
N ASN A 354 13.31 11.69 -13.49
CA ASN A 354 12.74 12.58 -12.49
C ASN A 354 12.21 11.85 -11.23
N GLY A 355 12.57 10.58 -11.03
CA GLY A 355 12.13 9.80 -9.87
C GLY A 355 10.63 9.50 -9.87
N ILE A 356 10.05 9.30 -11.04
CA ILE A 356 8.64 8.95 -11.25
C ILE A 356 8.57 7.63 -12.00
N ALA A 357 7.88 6.67 -11.42
CA ALA A 357 7.61 5.38 -12.05
C ALA A 357 6.35 5.42 -12.91
N THR A 358 6.28 4.52 -13.88
CA THR A 358 5.14 4.40 -14.78
C THR A 358 5.02 2.97 -15.32
N ALA A 359 4.05 2.73 -16.19
CA ALA A 359 3.89 1.47 -16.91
C ALA A 359 4.51 1.55 -18.31
N LEU A 360 5.24 0.50 -18.70
CA LEU A 360 5.81 0.34 -20.03
C LEU A 360 5.30 -0.96 -20.66
N ASN A 361 4.76 -0.88 -21.86
CA ASN A 361 4.46 -2.04 -22.70
C ASN A 361 5.50 -2.13 -23.83
N PHE A 362 6.55 -2.91 -23.60
CA PHE A 362 7.65 -3.02 -24.58
C PHE A 362 7.86 -4.46 -25.05
N VAL A 363 8.23 -5.36 -24.14
CA VAL A 363 8.39 -6.79 -24.43
C VAL A 363 7.72 -7.61 -23.34
N GLY A 364 6.84 -8.53 -23.74
CA GLY A 364 6.17 -9.45 -22.81
C GLY A 364 5.07 -8.82 -21.94
N GLY A 365 4.40 -7.77 -22.46
CA GLY A 365 3.26 -7.13 -21.82
C GLY A 365 3.64 -5.92 -20.95
N TRP A 366 2.68 -5.49 -20.14
CA TRP A 366 2.84 -4.32 -19.29
C TRP A 366 3.77 -4.59 -18.09
N LYS A 367 4.75 -3.71 -17.90
CA LYS A 367 5.75 -3.79 -16.85
C LYS A 367 5.76 -2.50 -16.03
N LEU A 368 5.98 -2.63 -14.73
CA LEU A 368 6.38 -1.48 -13.92
C LEU A 368 7.75 -0.99 -14.39
N TRP A 369 7.90 0.31 -14.61
CA TRP A 369 9.14 0.91 -15.09
C TRP A 369 9.57 2.08 -14.21
N GLY A 370 10.60 1.85 -13.39
CA GLY A 370 11.20 2.81 -12.46
C GLY A 370 11.76 2.13 -11.22
N ASN A 371 12.97 2.54 -10.82
CA ASN A 371 13.69 2.04 -9.64
C ASN A 371 13.83 3.11 -8.56
N ARG A 372 13.62 4.38 -8.93
CA ARG A 372 14.03 5.53 -8.13
C ARG A 372 12.90 6.03 -7.25
N THR A 373 13.26 6.40 -6.02
CA THR A 373 12.39 7.13 -5.10
C THR A 373 12.21 8.58 -5.54
N ALA A 374 11.26 9.27 -4.94
CA ALA A 374 10.92 10.64 -5.31
C ALA A 374 12.04 11.66 -5.01
N CYS A 375 13.03 11.34 -4.19
CA CYS A 375 14.15 12.26 -3.94
C CYS A 375 15.09 12.44 -5.16
N PHE A 376 15.05 11.49 -6.12
CA PHE A 376 15.84 11.61 -7.35
C PHE A 376 15.21 12.64 -8.32
N PRO A 377 15.99 13.45 -9.06
CA PRO A 377 17.45 13.52 -9.11
C PRO A 377 18.11 14.46 -8.08
N GLY A 378 17.35 15.11 -7.21
CA GLY A 378 17.89 16.06 -6.24
C GLY A 378 18.87 15.43 -5.25
N VAL A 379 18.61 14.20 -4.83
CA VAL A 379 19.55 13.34 -4.08
C VAL A 379 20.03 12.25 -5.03
N THR A 380 21.31 11.92 -4.98
CA THR A 380 21.94 10.89 -5.83
C THR A 380 22.56 9.75 -5.04
N ASP A 381 22.52 9.79 -3.71
CA ASP A 381 23.01 8.69 -2.86
C ASP A 381 22.23 7.41 -3.18
N PRO A 382 22.89 6.33 -3.61
CA PRO A 382 22.23 5.07 -3.95
C PRO A 382 21.38 4.49 -2.81
N LYS A 383 21.76 4.74 -1.57
CA LYS A 383 21.05 4.32 -0.36
C LYS A 383 19.63 4.91 -0.32
N ASP A 384 19.45 6.16 -0.75
CA ASP A 384 18.20 6.90 -0.65
C ASP A 384 17.38 6.85 -1.96
N THR A 385 18.08 6.77 -3.10
CA THR A 385 17.45 6.87 -4.40
C THR A 385 16.86 5.55 -4.92
N PHE A 386 17.37 4.39 -4.49
CA PHE A 386 16.81 3.11 -4.93
C PHE A 386 15.75 2.60 -3.96
N LEU A 387 14.56 2.34 -4.48
CA LEU A 387 13.45 1.77 -3.71
C LEU A 387 13.84 0.51 -2.95
N ALA A 388 14.56 -0.42 -3.60
CA ALA A 388 14.98 -1.66 -2.99
C ALA A 388 15.93 -1.44 -1.80
N HIS A 389 16.84 -0.47 -1.90
CA HIS A 389 17.78 -0.15 -0.82
C HIS A 389 17.07 0.46 0.39
N ARG A 390 16.09 1.37 0.16
CA ARG A 390 15.28 1.95 1.25
C ARG A 390 14.50 0.88 2.00
N ARG A 391 13.85 -0.02 1.27
CA ARG A 391 13.09 -1.13 1.85
C ARG A 391 14.00 -2.09 2.62
N LEU A 392 15.16 -2.43 2.07
CA LEU A 392 16.12 -3.31 2.73
C LEU A 392 16.66 -2.70 4.04
N LEU A 393 16.99 -1.40 4.03
CA LEU A 393 17.44 -0.69 5.24
C LEU A 393 16.38 -0.69 6.34
N ALA A 394 15.12 -0.39 6.00
CA ALA A 394 14.03 -0.41 6.96
C ALA A 394 13.79 -1.82 7.51
N TRP A 395 13.77 -2.83 6.65
CA TRP A 395 13.61 -4.23 7.04
C TRP A 395 14.70 -4.69 8.00
N TYR A 396 15.97 -4.42 7.68
CA TYR A 396 17.09 -4.78 8.53
C TYR A 396 17.07 -4.03 9.86
N GLY A 397 16.73 -2.73 9.84
CA GLY A 397 16.56 -1.93 11.05
C GLY A 397 15.47 -2.49 11.98
N ASN A 398 14.32 -2.88 11.43
CA ASN A 398 13.25 -3.52 12.20
C ASN A 398 13.68 -4.89 12.76
N GLN A 399 14.47 -5.65 11.99
CA GLN A 399 15.04 -6.92 12.46
C GLN A 399 15.96 -6.70 13.67
N LEU A 400 16.83 -5.67 13.63
CA LEU A 400 17.69 -5.31 14.77
C LEU A 400 16.86 -4.95 16.00
N VAL A 401 15.82 -4.11 15.85
CA VAL A 401 14.94 -3.74 16.98
C VAL A 401 14.31 -4.98 17.60
N LEU A 402 13.68 -5.85 16.81
CA LEU A 402 12.98 -7.04 17.33
C LEU A 402 13.96 -8.09 17.90
N THR A 403 15.17 -8.18 17.36
CA THR A 403 16.20 -9.11 17.86
C THR A 403 16.73 -8.67 19.22
N TRP A 404 17.00 -7.38 19.38
CA TRP A 404 17.75 -6.89 20.53
C TRP A 404 16.89 -6.27 21.63
N ILE A 405 15.60 -5.99 21.41
CA ILE A 405 14.68 -5.42 22.42
C ILE A 405 14.67 -6.24 23.73
N GLN A 406 14.81 -7.55 23.63
CA GLN A 406 14.84 -8.43 24.80
C GLN A 406 16.15 -8.36 25.61
N ARG A 407 17.16 -7.65 25.10
CA ARG A 407 18.45 -7.45 25.77
C ARG A 407 18.57 -6.08 26.43
N ILE A 408 17.59 -5.22 26.28
CA ILE A 408 17.51 -3.96 27.00
C ILE A 408 17.41 -4.26 28.50
N ASP A 409 17.96 -3.40 29.32
CA ASP A 409 18.06 -3.50 30.79
C ASP A 409 19.00 -4.62 31.30
N PHE A 410 19.67 -5.37 30.42
CA PHE A 410 20.72 -6.27 30.85
C PHE A 410 22.00 -5.49 31.16
N PRO A 411 22.81 -5.92 32.17
CA PRO A 411 24.06 -5.26 32.52
C PRO A 411 25.03 -5.22 31.33
N ILE A 412 25.53 -4.04 31.03
CA ILE A 412 26.54 -3.85 29.97
C ILE A 412 27.86 -4.48 30.44
N ASN A 413 28.39 -5.44 29.70
CA ASN A 413 29.67 -6.06 29.90
C ASN A 413 30.29 -6.49 28.57
N LEU A 414 31.59 -6.75 28.57
CA LEU A 414 32.34 -7.14 27.38
C LEU A 414 31.73 -8.36 26.65
N ARG A 415 31.23 -9.34 27.42
CA ARG A 415 30.59 -10.53 26.85
C ARG A 415 29.32 -10.21 26.08
N GLN A 416 28.50 -9.29 26.59
CA GLN A 416 27.28 -8.85 25.90
C GLN A 416 27.62 -8.12 24.61
N ILE A 417 28.58 -7.18 24.64
CA ILE A 417 29.05 -6.46 23.45
C ILE A 417 29.55 -7.45 22.38
N GLN A 418 30.40 -8.42 22.78
CA GLN A 418 30.89 -9.47 21.89
C GLN A 418 29.78 -10.37 21.35
N THR A 419 28.75 -10.65 22.14
CA THR A 419 27.58 -11.43 21.70
C THR A 419 26.82 -10.70 20.61
N VAL A 420 26.56 -9.39 20.77
CA VAL A 420 25.90 -8.55 19.75
C VAL A 420 26.73 -8.55 18.47
N MET A 421 28.02 -8.21 18.57
CA MET A 421 28.90 -8.15 17.41
C MET A 421 28.99 -9.48 16.66
N SER A 422 29.17 -10.59 17.39
CA SER A 422 29.32 -11.92 16.76
C SER A 422 28.02 -12.38 16.11
N SER A 423 26.87 -12.17 16.78
CA SER A 423 25.57 -12.56 16.24
C SER A 423 25.22 -11.78 14.98
N GLU A 424 25.38 -10.47 15.00
CA GLU A 424 25.09 -9.64 13.83
C GLU A 424 26.11 -9.82 12.70
N GLN A 425 27.39 -10.08 13.00
CA GLN A 425 28.34 -10.41 11.95
C GLN A 425 27.99 -11.71 11.24
N ILE A 426 27.49 -12.72 11.95
CA ILE A 426 27.01 -13.97 11.34
C ILE A 426 25.77 -13.71 10.48
N ASN A 427 24.84 -12.86 10.95
CA ASN A 427 23.67 -12.46 10.20
C ASN A 427 24.07 -11.75 8.88
N LEU A 428 24.97 -10.77 8.94
CA LEU A 428 25.50 -10.07 7.76
C LEU A 428 26.21 -11.02 6.79
N ASN A 429 27.02 -11.95 7.30
CA ASN A 429 27.67 -12.96 6.46
C ASN A 429 26.66 -13.89 5.77
N THR A 430 25.55 -14.20 6.45
CA THR A 430 24.44 -14.98 5.87
C THR A 430 23.77 -14.21 4.73
N LEU A 431 23.44 -12.93 4.96
CA LEU A 431 22.86 -12.07 3.92
C LEU A 431 23.80 -11.90 2.71
N GLN A 432 25.11 -11.84 2.94
CA GLN A 432 26.10 -11.83 1.86
C GLN A 432 26.13 -13.17 1.12
N ALA A 433 26.13 -14.28 1.82
CA ALA A 433 26.19 -15.61 1.21
C ALA A 433 24.99 -15.90 0.30
N ILE A 434 23.80 -15.40 0.64
CA ILE A 434 22.58 -15.52 -0.19
C ILE A 434 22.42 -14.39 -1.22
N GLY A 435 23.40 -13.46 -1.32
CA GLY A 435 23.44 -12.43 -2.34
C GLY A 435 22.53 -11.21 -2.08
N VAL A 436 22.03 -11.04 -0.87
CA VAL A 436 21.21 -9.87 -0.47
C VAL A 436 22.05 -8.59 -0.38
N ILE A 437 23.26 -8.72 0.15
CA ILE A 437 24.24 -7.64 0.25
C ILE A 437 25.57 -8.07 -0.38
N VAL A 438 26.37 -7.13 -0.81
CA VAL A 438 27.73 -7.39 -1.35
C VAL A 438 28.70 -7.68 -0.22
N GLY A 439 28.47 -7.09 0.95
CA GLY A 439 29.26 -7.30 2.15
C GLY A 439 28.72 -6.49 3.31
N GLY A 440 29.07 -6.88 4.52
CA GLY A 440 28.66 -6.14 5.71
C GLY A 440 29.54 -6.44 6.92
N ARG A 441 29.64 -5.49 7.83
CA ARG A 441 30.34 -5.64 9.09
C ARG A 441 29.68 -4.81 10.17
N ILE A 442 29.87 -5.23 11.40
CA ILE A 442 29.48 -4.49 12.60
C ILE A 442 30.73 -4.04 13.36
N GLU A 443 30.72 -2.82 13.86
CA GLU A 443 31.80 -2.20 14.61
C GLU A 443 31.28 -1.65 15.94
N PHE A 444 32.06 -1.83 17.00
CA PHE A 444 31.90 -1.12 18.26
C PHE A 444 33.08 -0.17 18.38
N ARG A 445 32.84 1.12 18.26
CA ARG A 445 33.86 2.18 18.19
C ARG A 445 34.01 2.84 19.56
N GLU A 446 35.24 2.87 20.07
CA GLU A 446 35.54 3.45 21.39
C GLU A 446 35.33 4.97 21.43
N ASP A 447 35.56 5.66 20.32
CA ASP A 447 35.37 7.11 20.19
C ASP A 447 33.91 7.55 20.26
N GLU A 448 32.97 6.64 19.96
CA GLU A 448 31.54 6.89 20.05
C GLU A 448 30.87 6.25 21.29
N ASN A 449 31.63 5.53 22.09
CA ASN A 449 31.18 4.84 23.31
C ASN A 449 32.02 5.32 24.48
N SER A 450 31.90 6.59 24.85
CA SER A 450 32.66 7.15 25.96
C SER A 450 32.32 6.45 27.30
N LEU A 451 33.24 6.53 28.25
CA LEU A 451 33.01 5.99 29.60
C LEU A 451 31.74 6.58 30.22
N LEU A 452 31.46 7.86 29.95
CA LEU A 452 30.27 8.53 30.46
C LEU A 452 28.97 7.97 29.85
N ASP A 453 28.98 7.69 28.55
CA ASP A 453 27.82 7.10 27.87
C ASP A 453 27.55 5.68 28.39
N ILE A 454 28.59 4.87 28.53
CA ILE A 454 28.47 3.51 29.09
C ILE A 454 27.98 3.56 30.54
N MET A 455 28.46 4.50 31.34
CA MET A 455 27.97 4.71 32.72
C MET A 455 26.49 5.12 32.76
N ASN A 456 26.00 5.83 31.73
CA ASN A 456 24.59 6.19 31.57
C ASN A 456 23.74 5.11 30.87
N GLY A 457 24.31 3.93 30.62
CA GLY A 457 23.59 2.80 30.02
C GLY A 457 23.46 2.88 28.49
N MET A 458 24.24 3.76 27.82
CA MET A 458 24.16 3.94 26.38
C MET A 458 25.31 3.20 25.67
N VAL A 459 24.98 2.46 24.61
CA VAL A 459 25.95 1.81 23.72
C VAL A 459 25.55 1.98 22.28
N VAL A 460 26.52 2.24 21.41
CA VAL A 460 26.37 2.49 19.97
C VAL A 460 27.13 1.43 19.19
N PHE A 461 26.46 0.82 18.22
CA PHE A 461 27.06 -0.10 17.27
C PHE A 461 26.89 0.45 15.85
N HIS A 462 27.93 0.38 15.03
CA HIS A 462 27.88 0.70 13.62
C HIS A 462 27.70 -0.57 12.79
N VAL A 463 26.64 -0.61 12.02
CA VAL A 463 26.41 -1.64 11.00
C VAL A 463 26.65 -1.02 9.63
N LEU A 464 27.67 -1.51 8.94
CA LEU A 464 28.02 -1.07 7.59
C LEU A 464 27.61 -2.16 6.61
N MET A 465 26.82 -1.78 5.60
CA MET A 465 26.32 -2.70 4.57
C MET A 465 26.56 -2.12 3.17
N GLY A 466 27.06 -2.97 2.27
CA GLY A 466 27.15 -2.67 0.85
C GLY A 466 25.98 -3.33 0.10
N PHE A 467 25.12 -2.53 -0.54
CA PHE A 467 23.99 -3.05 -1.32
C PHE A 467 24.38 -3.33 -2.76
N ALA A 468 23.73 -4.34 -3.37
CA ALA A 468 23.83 -4.58 -4.81
C ALA A 468 22.83 -3.66 -5.53
N PRO A 469 23.27 -2.66 -6.33
CA PRO A 469 22.36 -1.77 -7.02
C PRO A 469 21.61 -2.53 -8.14
N PRO A 470 20.33 -2.17 -8.41
CA PRO A 470 19.64 -2.66 -9.59
C PRO A 470 20.39 -2.29 -10.86
N ASN A 471 20.46 -3.21 -11.81
CA ASN A 471 21.05 -2.92 -13.12
C ASN A 471 20.06 -2.10 -13.96
N GLU A 472 20.24 -0.80 -14.03
CA GLU A 472 19.37 0.11 -14.80
C GLU A 472 19.83 0.30 -16.25
N ASN A 473 21.10 0.09 -16.53
CA ASN A 473 21.64 0.29 -17.88
C ASN A 473 22.70 -0.76 -18.21
N MET A 474 22.49 -1.46 -19.33
CA MET A 474 23.42 -2.43 -19.86
C MET A 474 23.74 -2.06 -21.32
N THR A 475 24.98 -1.75 -21.60
CA THR A 475 25.42 -1.38 -22.94
C THR A 475 26.30 -2.48 -23.54
N PHE A 476 25.93 -2.95 -24.71
CA PHE A 476 26.73 -3.85 -25.52
C PHE A 476 27.37 -3.07 -26.66
N ILE A 477 28.69 -3.08 -26.74
CA ILE A 477 29.44 -2.49 -27.86
C ILE A 477 29.66 -3.61 -28.88
N LEU A 478 29.11 -3.45 -30.06
CA LEU A 478 29.29 -4.41 -31.17
C LEU A 478 30.42 -3.92 -32.03
N GLU A 479 31.49 -4.69 -32.13
CA GLU A 479 32.65 -4.39 -33.00
C GLU A 479 32.77 -5.46 -34.06
N TYR A 480 33.05 -5.04 -35.27
CA TYR A 480 33.39 -5.95 -36.34
C TYR A 480 34.89 -6.25 -36.29
N ASP A 481 35.24 -7.54 -36.06
CA ASP A 481 36.61 -8.01 -36.05
C ASP A 481 36.94 -8.73 -37.38
N PRO A 482 37.68 -8.09 -38.30
CA PRO A 482 38.07 -8.70 -39.56
C PRO A 482 39.04 -9.88 -39.39
N ALA A 483 39.68 -10.05 -38.23
CA ALA A 483 40.58 -11.17 -37.98
C ALA A 483 39.88 -12.54 -38.12
N TYR A 484 38.58 -12.61 -37.79
CA TYR A 484 37.79 -13.84 -37.99
C TYR A 484 37.66 -14.26 -39.46
N LEU A 485 37.87 -13.35 -40.43
CA LEU A 485 37.89 -13.72 -41.84
C LEU A 485 39.12 -14.56 -42.20
N GLN A 486 40.22 -14.50 -41.45
CA GLN A 486 41.41 -15.31 -41.69
C GLN A 486 41.10 -16.81 -41.56
N ALA A 487 40.11 -17.18 -40.73
CA ALA A 487 39.66 -18.57 -40.60
C ALA A 487 39.02 -19.15 -41.90
N LEU A 488 38.73 -18.33 -42.90
CA LEU A 488 38.25 -18.79 -44.21
C LEU A 488 39.38 -19.31 -45.11
N PHE A 489 40.63 -19.03 -44.73
CA PHE A 489 41.79 -19.39 -45.54
C PHE A 489 42.64 -20.56 -44.94
N GLY A 490 42.13 -21.22 -43.90
CA GLY A 490 42.67 -22.45 -43.36
C GLY A 490 43.20 -22.29 -41.97
#